data_7795e813740dfcd7792a9a6b90f9e76c
#
_entry.id   7795e813740dfcd7792a9a6b90f9e76c
#
_cell.length_a   1.000
_cell.length_b   1.000
_cell.length_c   1.000
_cell.angle_alpha   90.00
_cell.angle_beta   90.00
_cell.angle_gamma   90.00
#
_symmetry.space_group_name_H-M   'P 1'
#
loop_
_entity.id
_entity.type
_entity.pdbx_description
1 polymer ?
#
loop_
_entity_poly.entity_id
_entity_poly.type
_entity_poly.pdbx_seq_one_letter_code
_entity_poly.pdbx_strand_id
1 'polypeptide(L)'
;MIFGSLPDHVVYVPCDLETEDFGQRLIDMVYSRHVKTLFLMEGLLMYLQPKVVDEILSFIVKNSGKNSSILFDYFPQSAVDGSSKLEAGRNIRNQVSQLGEPFKFGIKEGTVDIFLTQRGFTQVCNVTMDDCKKAYFQGINKNRIVDSLKSFVYAVVQ
;
A
#
# COMPACT_ATOMS: atom_id res chain seq x y z
N MET A 1 -13.03 -22.23 -9.10
CA MET A 1 -13.76 -21.12 -8.42
C MET A 1 -13.89 -21.54 -6.96
N ILE A 2 -13.40 -20.75 -6.01
CA ILE A 2 -13.42 -21.10 -4.58
C ILE A 2 -14.85 -20.94 -4.01
N PHE A 3 -15.60 -19.98 -4.57
CA PHE A 3 -16.99 -19.71 -4.21
C PHE A 3 -17.89 -20.05 -5.40
N GLY A 4 -19.00 -20.74 -5.18
CA GLY A 4 -19.95 -21.13 -6.24
C GLY A 4 -20.68 -19.95 -6.88
N SER A 5 -20.80 -18.83 -6.14
CA SER A 5 -21.31 -17.53 -6.58
C SER A 5 -20.55 -16.44 -5.82
N LEU A 6 -20.58 -15.22 -6.34
CA LEU A 6 -20.05 -14.07 -5.62
C LEU A 6 -20.97 -13.77 -4.42
N PRO A 7 -20.41 -13.50 -3.23
CA PRO A 7 -21.21 -13.06 -2.09
C PRO A 7 -21.94 -11.74 -2.40
N ASP A 8 -23.18 -11.60 -1.99
CA ASP A 8 -24.03 -10.42 -2.27
C ASP A 8 -23.46 -9.09 -1.73
N HIS A 9 -22.57 -9.18 -0.75
CA HIS A 9 -21.91 -8.02 -0.14
C HIS A 9 -20.58 -7.61 -0.83
N VAL A 10 -20.17 -8.31 -1.90
CA VAL A 10 -18.95 -8.00 -2.65
C VAL A 10 -19.31 -7.38 -3.99
N VAL A 11 -18.74 -6.20 -4.25
CA VAL A 11 -18.89 -5.52 -5.53
C VAL A 11 -17.51 -5.37 -6.17
N TYR A 12 -17.39 -5.83 -7.40
CA TYR A 12 -16.16 -5.66 -8.21
C TYR A 12 -16.27 -4.41 -9.06
N VAL A 13 -15.33 -3.49 -8.89
CA VAL A 13 -15.25 -2.24 -9.64
C VAL A 13 -14.02 -2.32 -10.53
N PRO A 14 -14.17 -2.59 -11.84
CA PRO A 14 -13.04 -2.57 -12.76
C PRO A 14 -12.57 -1.13 -12.94
N CYS A 15 -11.27 -0.90 -12.76
CA CYS A 15 -10.67 0.43 -12.90
C CYS A 15 -9.19 0.30 -13.26
N ASP A 16 -8.77 0.99 -14.30
CA ASP A 16 -7.36 1.23 -14.56
C ASP A 16 -6.92 2.47 -13.78
N LEU A 17 -6.18 2.25 -12.69
CA LEU A 17 -5.76 3.32 -11.77
C LEU A 17 -4.83 4.37 -12.42
N GLU A 18 -4.16 4.05 -13.55
CA GLU A 18 -3.28 4.99 -14.25
C GLU A 18 -4.01 5.88 -15.27
N THR A 19 -5.18 5.47 -15.73
CA THR A 19 -5.90 6.16 -16.82
C THR A 19 -7.32 6.60 -16.49
N GLU A 20 -7.93 6.04 -15.44
CA GLU A 20 -9.31 6.34 -15.05
C GLU A 20 -9.36 7.04 -13.68
N ASP A 21 -10.42 7.81 -13.45
CA ASP A 21 -10.69 8.42 -12.14
C ASP A 21 -11.20 7.35 -11.16
N PHE A 22 -10.29 6.80 -10.37
CA PHE A 22 -10.57 5.81 -9.34
C PHE A 22 -11.69 6.25 -8.38
N GLY A 23 -11.66 7.52 -7.95
CA GLY A 23 -12.64 8.05 -7.02
C GLY A 23 -14.03 8.10 -7.62
N GLN A 24 -14.15 8.56 -8.86
CA GLN A 24 -15.43 8.61 -9.57
C GLN A 24 -15.97 7.20 -9.81
N ARG A 25 -15.10 6.26 -10.24
CA ARG A 25 -15.49 4.85 -10.41
C ARG A 25 -16.09 4.22 -9.14
N LEU A 26 -15.48 4.48 -7.98
CA LEU A 26 -16.01 3.98 -6.70
C LEU A 26 -17.37 4.59 -6.38
N ILE A 27 -17.52 5.91 -6.55
CA ILE A 27 -18.76 6.65 -6.24
C ILE A 27 -19.89 6.18 -7.14
N ASP A 28 -19.65 6.01 -8.42
CA ASP A 28 -20.67 5.60 -9.41
C ASP A 28 -21.21 4.20 -9.13
N MET A 29 -20.43 3.36 -8.44
CA MET A 29 -20.86 1.99 -8.15
C MET A 29 -21.55 1.86 -6.79
N VAL A 30 -20.83 2.04 -5.68
CA VAL A 30 -21.40 1.75 -4.35
C VAL A 30 -20.76 2.54 -3.23
N TYR A 31 -19.69 3.29 -3.48
CA TYR A 31 -18.95 3.94 -2.42
C TYR A 31 -19.72 5.10 -1.82
N SER A 32 -19.87 5.10 -0.49
CA SER A 32 -20.50 6.19 0.26
C SER A 32 -19.45 7.02 0.99
N ARG A 33 -19.43 8.32 0.70
CA ARG A 33 -18.46 9.30 1.25
C ARG A 33 -18.53 9.50 2.76
N HIS A 34 -19.60 9.06 3.40
CA HIS A 34 -19.82 9.30 4.83
C HIS A 34 -19.66 8.05 5.69
N VAL A 35 -19.36 6.93 5.06
CA VAL A 35 -19.19 5.67 5.75
C VAL A 35 -17.75 5.49 6.17
N LYS A 36 -17.52 5.08 7.43
CA LYS A 36 -16.21 4.69 7.91
C LYS A 36 -15.71 3.49 7.11
N THR A 37 -14.58 3.66 6.45
CA THR A 37 -14.03 2.70 5.49
C THR A 37 -12.59 2.33 5.86
N LEU A 38 -12.24 1.06 5.72
CA LEU A 38 -10.85 0.59 5.68
C LEU A 38 -10.44 0.39 4.21
N PHE A 39 -9.40 1.09 3.79
CA PHE A 39 -8.76 0.88 2.48
C PHE A 39 -7.55 -0.03 2.66
N LEU A 40 -7.59 -1.20 2.04
CA LEU A 40 -6.50 -2.16 2.04
C LEU A 40 -5.86 -2.19 0.66
N MET A 41 -4.57 -1.85 0.59
CA MET A 41 -3.81 -1.75 -0.66
C MET A 41 -2.52 -2.58 -0.53
N GLU A 42 -2.64 -3.88 -0.72
CA GLU A 42 -1.52 -4.82 -0.62
C GLU A 42 -0.93 -5.10 -2.00
N GLY A 43 0.41 -4.99 -2.12
CA GLY A 43 1.13 -5.26 -3.36
C GLY A 43 0.75 -4.34 -4.53
N LEU A 44 0.33 -3.11 -4.25
CA LEU A 44 -0.25 -2.21 -5.25
C LEU A 44 0.56 -0.93 -5.48
N LEU A 45 0.79 -0.15 -4.43
CA LEU A 45 1.26 1.23 -4.58
C LEU A 45 2.63 1.33 -5.26
N MET A 46 3.51 0.35 -5.07
CA MET A 46 4.84 0.35 -5.67
C MET A 46 4.84 0.34 -7.19
N TYR A 47 3.76 -0.12 -7.82
CA TYR A 47 3.63 -0.18 -9.28
C TYR A 47 3.02 1.07 -9.90
N LEU A 48 2.42 1.96 -9.09
CA LEU A 48 1.73 3.16 -9.55
C LEU A 48 2.70 4.36 -9.66
N GLN A 49 2.40 5.27 -10.57
CA GLN A 49 3.11 6.55 -10.62
C GLN A 49 2.87 7.34 -9.33
N PRO A 50 3.86 8.12 -8.82
CA PRO A 50 3.70 8.91 -7.61
C PRO A 50 2.46 9.81 -7.61
N LYS A 51 2.13 10.41 -8.76
CA LYS A 51 0.93 11.23 -8.93
C LYS A 51 -0.35 10.45 -8.66
N VAL A 52 -0.45 9.21 -9.15
CA VAL A 52 -1.62 8.35 -8.93
C VAL A 52 -1.77 7.97 -7.45
N VAL A 53 -0.65 7.68 -6.77
CA VAL A 53 -0.66 7.45 -5.33
C VAL A 53 -1.18 8.67 -4.57
N ASP A 54 -0.73 9.88 -4.94
CA ASP A 54 -1.22 11.12 -4.32
C ASP A 54 -2.72 11.35 -4.58
N GLU A 55 -3.21 11.03 -5.76
CA GLU A 55 -4.64 11.12 -6.12
C GLU A 55 -5.49 10.14 -5.29
N ILE A 56 -5.05 8.90 -5.14
CA ILE A 56 -5.72 7.89 -4.30
C ILE A 56 -5.78 8.35 -2.85
N LEU A 57 -4.65 8.77 -2.26
CA LEU A 57 -4.59 9.22 -0.88
C LEU A 57 -5.43 10.49 -0.66
N SER A 58 -5.41 11.42 -1.62
CA SER A 58 -6.25 12.62 -1.59
C SER A 58 -7.74 12.30 -1.66
N PHE A 59 -8.14 11.36 -2.52
CA PHE A 59 -9.53 10.89 -2.59
C PHE A 59 -9.97 10.32 -1.25
N ILE A 60 -9.17 9.44 -0.64
CA ILE A 60 -9.47 8.81 0.64
C ILE A 60 -9.71 9.86 1.72
N VAL A 61 -8.82 10.83 1.85
CA VAL A 61 -8.95 11.88 2.88
C VAL A 61 -10.18 12.77 2.66
N LYS A 62 -10.46 13.13 1.41
CA LYS A 62 -11.56 14.05 1.07
C LYS A 62 -12.95 13.41 1.09
N ASN A 63 -13.03 12.10 0.86
CA ASN A 63 -14.29 11.44 0.58
C ASN A 63 -14.63 10.30 1.54
N SER A 64 -13.87 10.10 2.62
CA SER A 64 -14.15 9.03 3.59
C SER A 64 -14.85 9.56 4.84
N GLY A 65 -15.62 8.70 5.48
CA GLY A 65 -16.20 9.00 6.79
C GLY A 65 -15.11 9.14 7.87
N LYS A 66 -15.44 9.88 8.92
CA LYS A 66 -14.51 10.11 10.05
C LYS A 66 -13.95 8.80 10.60
N ASN A 67 -12.66 8.80 10.93
CA ASN A 67 -11.91 7.63 11.40
C ASN A 67 -11.83 6.49 10.38
N SER A 68 -12.02 6.77 9.10
CA SER A 68 -11.59 5.85 8.05
C SER A 68 -10.10 5.64 8.10
N SER A 69 -9.62 4.52 7.60
CA SER A 69 -8.20 4.17 7.72
C SER A 69 -7.67 3.53 6.46
N ILE A 70 -6.35 3.60 6.32
CA ILE A 70 -5.61 2.92 5.27
C ILE A 70 -4.66 1.90 5.88
N LEU A 71 -4.44 0.81 5.15
CA LEU A 71 -3.39 -0.17 5.39
C LEU A 71 -2.76 -0.53 4.05
N PHE A 72 -1.46 -0.30 3.90
CA PHE A 72 -0.74 -0.67 2.69
C PHE A 72 0.70 -1.09 2.99
N ASP A 73 1.31 -1.76 2.02
CA ASP A 73 2.73 -2.09 2.04
C ASP A 73 3.51 -1.21 1.06
N TYR A 74 4.77 -0.96 1.38
CA TYR A 74 5.65 -0.15 0.55
C TYR A 74 7.10 -0.59 0.64
N PHE A 75 7.89 -0.19 -0.35
CA PHE A 75 9.34 -0.30 -0.35
C PHE A 75 10.01 1.06 -0.10
N PRO A 76 11.23 1.08 0.46
CA PRO A 76 11.99 2.30 0.58
C PRO A 76 12.33 2.86 -0.80
N GLN A 77 12.36 4.19 -0.93
CA GLN A 77 12.66 4.88 -2.19
C GLN A 77 13.98 4.41 -2.81
N SER A 78 14.98 4.13 -1.99
CA SER A 78 16.28 3.67 -2.48
C SER A 78 16.23 2.31 -3.20
N ALA A 79 15.28 1.43 -2.84
CA ALA A 79 15.07 0.17 -3.55
C ALA A 79 14.40 0.39 -4.93
N VAL A 80 13.62 1.46 -5.07
CA VAL A 80 12.93 1.81 -6.31
C VAL A 80 13.89 2.49 -7.31
N ASP A 81 14.64 3.50 -6.87
CA ASP A 81 15.52 4.29 -7.73
C ASP A 81 16.93 3.65 -7.93
N GLY A 82 17.23 2.57 -7.21
CA GLY A 82 18.48 1.83 -7.31
C GLY A 82 19.62 2.42 -6.49
N SER A 83 19.38 3.42 -5.64
CA SER A 83 20.39 3.99 -4.75
C SER A 83 20.61 3.17 -3.47
N SER A 84 19.91 2.05 -3.31
CA SER A 84 20.04 1.19 -2.15
C SER A 84 21.46 0.65 -1.96
N LYS A 85 22.00 0.87 -0.76
CA LYS A 85 23.28 0.28 -0.34
C LYS A 85 23.14 -1.21 -0.02
N LEU A 86 21.92 -1.69 0.25
CA LEU A 86 21.64 -3.08 0.56
C LEU A 86 21.56 -3.89 -0.72
N GLU A 87 22.19 -5.06 -0.72
CA GLU A 87 22.16 -6.00 -1.84
C GLU A 87 20.72 -6.43 -2.16
N ALA A 88 19.91 -6.67 -1.12
CA ALA A 88 18.50 -7.01 -1.27
C ALA A 88 17.73 -5.95 -2.09
N GLY A 89 17.98 -4.65 -1.88
CA GLY A 89 17.34 -3.58 -2.64
C GLY A 89 17.71 -3.58 -4.12
N ARG A 90 18.98 -3.87 -4.43
CA ARG A 90 19.41 -4.00 -5.83
C ARG A 90 18.84 -5.26 -6.49
N ASN A 91 18.76 -6.35 -5.75
CA ASN A 91 18.24 -7.61 -6.26
C ASN A 91 16.75 -7.53 -6.58
N ILE A 92 15.92 -6.97 -5.67
CA ILE A 92 14.49 -6.84 -5.93
C ILE A 92 14.22 -5.95 -7.14
N ARG A 93 14.93 -4.81 -7.27
CA ARG A 93 14.80 -3.93 -8.44
C ARG A 93 15.10 -4.66 -9.75
N ASN A 94 16.18 -5.42 -9.79
CA ASN A 94 16.56 -6.19 -10.99
C ASN A 94 15.50 -7.25 -11.31
N GLN A 95 15.00 -7.97 -10.33
CA GLN A 95 13.98 -9.02 -10.51
C GLN A 95 12.68 -8.43 -11.08
N VAL A 96 12.13 -7.37 -10.49
CA VAL A 96 10.86 -6.78 -10.98
C VAL A 96 11.02 -6.13 -12.35
N SER A 97 12.20 -5.57 -12.66
CA SER A 97 12.49 -5.03 -13.99
C SER A 97 12.55 -6.13 -15.06
N GLN A 98 13.14 -7.30 -14.73
CA GLN A 98 13.18 -8.46 -15.64
C GLN A 98 11.78 -9.06 -15.90
N LEU A 99 10.88 -8.98 -14.93
CA LEU A 99 9.49 -9.40 -15.07
C LEU A 99 8.62 -8.39 -15.86
N GLY A 100 9.18 -7.24 -16.24
CA GLY A 100 8.44 -6.18 -16.92
C GLY A 100 7.54 -5.33 -16.02
N GLU A 101 7.68 -5.47 -14.70
CA GLU A 101 6.88 -4.79 -13.68
C GLU A 101 7.75 -3.92 -12.76
N PRO A 102 8.50 -2.93 -13.29
CA PRO A 102 9.39 -2.13 -12.47
C PRO A 102 8.62 -1.32 -11.42
N PHE A 103 9.19 -1.20 -10.23
CA PHE A 103 8.64 -0.32 -9.22
C PHE A 103 8.76 1.15 -9.65
N LYS A 104 7.69 1.90 -9.46
CA LYS A 104 7.57 3.33 -9.82
C LYS A 104 7.49 4.23 -8.58
N PHE A 105 7.04 3.68 -7.43
CA PHE A 105 6.81 4.42 -6.20
C PHE A 105 7.47 3.74 -5.01
N GLY A 106 8.07 4.55 -4.15
CA GLY A 106 8.59 4.19 -2.84
C GLY A 106 8.51 5.37 -1.88
N ILE A 107 8.67 5.11 -0.60
CA ILE A 107 8.70 6.16 0.42
C ILE A 107 10.13 6.28 0.94
N LYS A 108 10.63 7.52 1.06
CA LYS A 108 11.97 7.77 1.58
C LYS A 108 12.09 7.17 2.98
N GLU A 109 13.23 6.55 3.24
CA GLU A 109 13.51 5.88 4.51
C GLU A 109 13.27 6.79 5.71
N GLY A 110 12.53 6.29 6.69
CA GLY A 110 12.24 7.01 7.94
C GLY A 110 11.30 8.21 7.81
N THR A 111 10.62 8.40 6.67
CA THR A 111 9.76 9.57 6.45
C THR A 111 8.27 9.23 6.27
N VAL A 112 7.86 7.97 6.47
CA VAL A 112 6.47 7.56 6.25
C VAL A 112 5.47 8.35 7.10
N ASP A 113 5.83 8.68 8.34
CA ASP A 113 4.99 9.51 9.22
C ASP A 113 4.77 10.90 8.62
N ILE A 114 5.85 11.55 8.19
CA ILE A 114 5.80 12.88 7.55
C ILE A 114 5.03 12.79 6.24
N PHE A 115 5.30 11.76 5.43
CA PHE A 115 4.63 11.52 4.15
C PHE A 115 3.10 11.46 4.30
N LEU A 116 2.60 10.74 5.31
CA LEU A 116 1.17 10.57 5.54
C LEU A 116 0.54 11.75 6.27
N THR A 117 1.21 12.32 7.27
CA THR A 117 0.65 13.48 7.99
C THR A 117 0.49 14.70 7.11
N GLN A 118 1.40 14.95 6.19
CA GLN A 118 1.27 16.03 5.19
C GLN A 118 0.09 15.83 4.24
N ARG A 119 -0.44 14.60 4.13
CA ARG A 119 -1.60 14.24 3.29
C ARG A 119 -2.92 14.13 4.06
N GLY A 120 -2.94 14.50 5.36
CA GLY A 120 -4.16 14.52 6.16
C GLY A 120 -4.45 13.21 6.91
N PHE A 121 -3.43 12.38 7.12
CA PHE A 121 -3.55 11.20 7.97
C PHE A 121 -2.94 11.43 9.35
N THR A 122 -3.42 10.69 10.33
CA THR A 122 -2.97 10.69 11.72
C THR A 122 -2.77 9.26 12.21
N GLN A 123 -2.28 9.08 13.44
CA GLN A 123 -2.10 7.77 14.06
C GLN A 123 -1.32 6.80 13.17
N VAL A 124 -0.24 7.29 12.56
CA VAL A 124 0.59 6.48 11.66
C VAL A 124 1.31 5.42 12.47
N CYS A 125 1.12 4.16 12.09
CA CYS A 125 1.80 3.00 12.67
C CYS A 125 2.56 2.28 11.56
N ASN A 126 3.88 2.37 11.59
CA ASN A 126 4.76 1.69 10.64
C ASN A 126 5.30 0.40 11.25
N VAL A 127 5.18 -0.71 10.51
CA VAL A 127 5.62 -2.04 10.92
C VAL A 127 6.55 -2.60 9.86
N THR A 128 7.78 -2.89 10.24
CA THR A 128 8.77 -3.50 9.35
C THR A 128 8.59 -5.01 9.25
N MET A 129 9.14 -5.64 8.21
CA MET A 129 9.16 -7.10 8.12
C MET A 129 9.96 -7.74 9.27
N ASP A 130 10.94 -7.04 9.84
CA ASP A 130 11.65 -7.53 11.02
C ASP A 130 10.75 -7.53 12.28
N ASP A 131 9.85 -6.56 12.40
CA ASP A 131 8.84 -6.54 13.46
C ASP A 131 7.81 -7.66 13.26
N CYS A 132 7.37 -7.89 12.04
CA CYS A 132 6.52 -9.02 11.69
C CYS A 132 7.22 -10.36 12.02
N LYS A 133 8.51 -10.47 11.69
CA LYS A 133 9.29 -11.66 12.01
C LYS A 133 9.35 -11.92 13.52
N LYS A 134 9.62 -10.89 14.30
CA LYS A 134 9.62 -11.00 15.78
C LYS A 134 8.25 -11.42 16.33
N ALA A 135 7.17 -10.89 15.76
CA ALA A 135 5.81 -11.15 16.23
C ALA A 135 5.28 -12.53 15.82
N TYR A 136 5.55 -12.98 14.60
CA TYR A 136 4.84 -14.12 14.02
C TYR A 136 5.73 -15.34 13.72
N PHE A 137 7.05 -15.17 13.58
CA PHE A 137 7.95 -16.27 13.23
C PHE A 137 8.50 -16.95 14.47
N GLN A 138 7.71 -17.85 15.06
CA GLN A 138 8.04 -18.61 16.26
C GLN A 138 8.35 -20.08 15.91
N GLY A 139 8.96 -20.82 16.86
CA GLY A 139 9.21 -22.25 16.74
C GLY A 139 10.03 -22.62 15.50
N ILE A 140 9.50 -23.51 14.66
CA ILE A 140 10.18 -24.01 13.44
C ILE A 140 10.38 -22.93 12.38
N ASN A 141 9.61 -21.86 12.44
CA ASN A 141 9.69 -20.74 11.47
C ASN A 141 10.68 -19.65 11.90
N LYS A 142 11.26 -19.70 13.09
CA LYS A 142 12.13 -18.66 13.67
C LYS A 142 13.29 -18.26 12.75
N ASN A 143 13.85 -19.22 12.03
CA ASN A 143 15.02 -19.01 11.17
C ASN A 143 14.66 -18.71 9.69
N ARG A 144 13.38 -18.55 9.35
CA ARG A 144 13.02 -18.16 7.98
C ARG A 144 13.55 -16.77 7.66
N ILE A 145 14.07 -16.64 6.44
CA ILE A 145 14.48 -15.35 5.88
C ILE A 145 13.20 -14.63 5.43
N VAL A 146 13.10 -13.36 5.79
CA VAL A 146 12.04 -12.46 5.35
C VAL A 146 12.65 -11.33 4.50
N ASP A 147 11.86 -10.77 3.61
CA ASP A 147 12.26 -9.57 2.87
C ASP A 147 12.27 -8.36 3.83
N SER A 148 13.46 -7.95 4.25
CA SER A 148 13.63 -6.85 5.20
C SER A 148 13.40 -5.45 4.61
N LEU A 149 13.15 -5.35 3.31
CA LEU A 149 12.94 -4.06 2.64
C LEU A 149 11.49 -3.59 2.74
N LYS A 150 10.55 -4.53 2.73
CA LYS A 150 9.12 -4.22 2.78
C LYS A 150 8.70 -3.76 4.18
N SER A 151 7.84 -2.77 4.22
CA SER A 151 7.16 -2.34 5.45
C SER A 151 5.66 -2.24 5.20
N PHE A 152 4.89 -2.33 6.28
CA PHE A 152 3.45 -2.09 6.29
C PHE A 152 3.16 -0.83 7.10
N VAL A 153 2.16 -0.08 6.67
CA VAL A 153 1.75 1.10 7.41
C VAL A 153 0.23 1.16 7.52
N TYR A 154 -0.22 1.44 8.73
CA TYR A 154 -1.60 1.78 9.04
C TYR A 154 -1.68 3.26 9.38
N ALA A 155 -2.73 3.95 8.92
CA ALA A 155 -2.99 5.33 9.31
C ALA A 155 -4.48 5.65 9.27
N VAL A 156 -4.90 6.68 9.99
CA VAL A 156 -6.30 7.10 10.14
C VAL A 156 -6.49 8.45 9.48
N VAL A 157 -7.59 8.62 8.76
CA VAL A 157 -8.03 9.91 8.20
C VAL A 157 -8.37 10.87 9.35
N GLN A 158 -7.83 12.08 9.30
CA GLN A 158 -8.00 13.12 10.31
C GLN A 158 -9.46 13.60 10.44
#